data_c0379baa18aec6523b7ac5f5f97b7fae
#
_entry.id   c0379baa18aec6523b7ac5f5f97b7fae
#
_cell.length_a   1.000
_cell.length_b   1.000
_cell.length_c   1.000
_cell.angle_alpha   90.00
_cell.angle_beta   90.00
_cell.angle_gamma   90.00
#
_symmetry.space_group_name_H-M   'P 1'
#
loop_
_entity.id
_entity.type
_entity.pdbx_description
1 polymer ?
#
loop_
_entity_poly.entity_id
_entity_poly.type
_entity_poly.pdbx_seq_one_letter_code
_entity_poly.pdbx_strand_id
1 'polypeptide(L)'
;MYSVTRAARAGSPAPGDDDPVAGYIAGWRPSSVPAEAAAFARRVVPLAEPGGRERAKNLLWAAGKLADYGIGLGLEAVPEVLLHPSTAERFIRCAPGLSGVARRTLRTNLRFIGRRVVPHLYPADVPLPRERAKKPYSPAEIAGFLGLADAQPTAERRMRAAGLVCLGAGAGLIRGDLRDARGIDVACRSGGVVVTVRGARPRTVPVLDRYHGRLLAAARFAGTALICGGADPGRRNLASPLITALDGGGLPRLDTSRLRATWLAGCAGQLGLATFMHAAGISCSQRLGDLIAGLEPAGEEQAVRLLGGAWR
;
A
#
# COMPACT_ATOMS: atom_id res chain seq x y z
N MET A 1 -13.05 27.53 -37.52
CA MET A 1 -14.21 28.09 -36.83
C MET A 1 -14.97 26.91 -36.22
N TYR A 2 -14.54 26.43 -35.03
CA TYR A 2 -15.18 25.35 -34.27
C TYR A 2 -15.64 25.91 -32.93
N SER A 3 -17.00 26.04 -32.82
CA SER A 3 -17.67 26.47 -31.61
C SER A 3 -17.72 25.31 -30.62
N VAL A 4 -17.05 25.43 -29.47
CA VAL A 4 -17.14 24.47 -28.36
C VAL A 4 -18.26 24.96 -27.42
N THR A 5 -19.41 24.32 -27.50
CA THR A 5 -20.53 24.53 -26.59
C THR A 5 -20.19 23.98 -25.20
N ARG A 6 -20.03 24.90 -24.26
CA ARG A 6 -19.78 24.61 -22.83
C ARG A 6 -21.10 24.10 -22.20
N ALA A 7 -21.19 22.79 -21.98
CA ALA A 7 -22.30 22.20 -21.25
C ALA A 7 -22.29 22.72 -19.79
N ALA A 8 -23.38 23.37 -19.40
CA ALA A 8 -23.62 23.81 -18.03
C ALA A 8 -23.73 22.58 -17.12
N ARG A 9 -22.86 22.51 -16.11
CA ARG A 9 -22.98 21.54 -15.02
C ARG A 9 -24.24 21.86 -14.22
N ALA A 10 -25.17 20.90 -14.20
CA ALA A 10 -26.32 20.92 -13.31
C ALA A 10 -25.85 21.06 -11.85
N GLY A 11 -26.52 21.96 -11.11
CA GLY A 11 -26.20 22.25 -9.72
C GLY A 11 -26.30 20.99 -8.85
N SER A 12 -25.29 20.77 -8.02
CA SER A 12 -25.35 19.78 -6.95
C SER A 12 -26.46 20.16 -5.97
N PRO A 13 -27.27 19.21 -5.48
CA PRO A 13 -28.25 19.49 -4.44
C PRO A 13 -27.55 19.95 -3.17
N ALA A 14 -28.18 20.87 -2.43
CA ALA A 14 -27.73 21.31 -1.12
C ALA A 14 -27.57 20.09 -0.18
N PRO A 15 -26.56 20.05 0.72
CA PRO A 15 -26.38 18.92 1.62
C PRO A 15 -27.60 18.84 2.54
N GLY A 16 -28.36 17.75 2.42
CA GLY A 16 -29.42 17.42 3.37
C GLY A 16 -28.81 17.06 4.74
N ASP A 17 -29.57 17.23 5.81
CA ASP A 17 -29.19 17.02 7.22
C ASP A 17 -28.69 15.60 7.57
N ASP A 18 -28.66 14.68 6.61
CA ASP A 18 -28.29 13.25 6.77
C ASP A 18 -26.97 12.85 6.09
N ASP A 19 -26.07 13.78 5.75
CA ASP A 19 -24.76 13.37 5.21
C ASP A 19 -23.87 12.77 6.31
N PRO A 20 -23.61 11.44 6.30
CA PRO A 20 -22.80 10.77 7.31
C PRO A 20 -21.34 11.25 7.31
N VAL A 21 -20.88 11.88 6.20
CA VAL A 21 -19.55 12.47 6.11
C VAL A 21 -19.52 13.81 6.83
N ALA A 22 -20.52 14.64 6.64
CA ALA A 22 -20.62 15.93 7.32
C ALA A 22 -20.73 15.76 8.83
N GLY A 23 -21.59 14.84 9.31
CA GLY A 23 -21.70 14.50 10.72
C GLY A 23 -20.39 13.99 11.33
N TYR A 24 -19.66 13.15 10.59
CA TYR A 24 -18.33 12.67 11.02
C TYR A 24 -17.32 13.81 11.14
N ILE A 25 -17.28 14.74 10.18
CA ILE A 25 -16.37 15.90 10.20
C ILE A 25 -16.70 16.81 11.39
N ALA A 26 -17.96 17.14 11.58
CA ALA A 26 -18.41 17.99 12.68
C ALA A 26 -18.08 17.42 14.06
N GLY A 27 -18.20 16.10 14.22
CA GLY A 27 -17.89 15.37 15.45
C GLY A 27 -16.42 15.07 15.69
N TRP A 28 -15.50 15.39 14.78
CA TRP A 28 -14.09 15.01 14.90
C TRP A 28 -13.37 15.77 16.03
N ARG A 29 -12.97 15.03 17.09
CA ARG A 29 -12.31 15.53 18.31
C ARG A 29 -11.17 14.58 18.71
N PRO A 30 -10.02 14.57 18.00
CA PRO A 30 -8.91 13.67 18.32
C PRO A 30 -8.16 14.16 19.57
N SER A 31 -7.73 13.23 20.42
CA SER A 31 -6.89 13.54 21.60
C SER A 31 -5.47 13.98 21.22
N SER A 32 -4.99 13.62 20.01
CA SER A 32 -3.63 13.88 19.54
C SER A 32 -3.44 15.20 18.78
N VAL A 33 -4.47 16.04 18.73
CA VAL A 33 -4.45 17.35 18.06
C VAL A 33 -5.16 18.37 18.96
N PRO A 34 -4.55 19.54 19.23
CA PRO A 34 -5.16 20.59 20.02
C PRO A 34 -6.53 21.04 19.47
N ALA A 35 -7.40 21.52 20.36
CA ALA A 35 -8.77 21.88 20.01
C ALA A 35 -8.86 22.92 18.88
N GLU A 36 -7.97 23.93 18.90
CA GLU A 36 -7.89 24.97 17.88
C GLU A 36 -7.49 24.41 16.51
N ALA A 37 -6.47 23.54 16.46
CA ALA A 37 -6.03 22.88 15.23
C ALA A 37 -7.11 21.92 14.70
N ALA A 38 -7.84 21.24 15.58
CA ALA A 38 -8.98 20.42 15.22
C ALA A 38 -10.15 21.27 14.67
N ALA A 39 -10.38 22.45 15.22
CA ALA A 39 -11.38 23.40 14.72
C ALA A 39 -11.04 23.88 13.30
N PHE A 40 -9.77 24.22 13.06
CA PHE A 40 -9.30 24.55 11.72
C PHE A 40 -9.56 23.41 10.72
N ALA A 41 -9.18 22.17 11.08
CA ALA A 41 -9.39 21.01 10.21
C ALA A 41 -10.88 20.80 9.86
N ARG A 42 -11.78 20.92 10.86
CA ARG A 42 -13.24 20.81 10.65
C ARG A 42 -13.78 21.90 9.72
N ARG A 43 -13.17 23.07 9.71
CA ARG A 43 -13.59 24.20 8.87
C ARG A 43 -13.15 24.00 7.41
N VAL A 44 -11.92 23.50 7.16
CA VAL A 44 -11.37 23.44 5.79
C VAL A 44 -11.67 22.15 5.05
N VAL A 45 -11.86 21.02 5.76
CA VAL A 45 -12.05 19.72 5.10
C VAL A 45 -13.40 19.61 4.36
N PRO A 46 -14.51 20.14 4.84
CA PRO A 46 -15.77 20.17 4.06
C PRO A 46 -15.60 20.89 2.74
N LEU A 47 -14.87 22.00 2.70
CA LEU A 47 -14.59 22.77 1.48
C LEU A 47 -13.78 22.00 0.43
N ALA A 48 -13.10 20.94 0.88
CA ALA A 48 -12.33 20.07 0.00
C ALA A 48 -13.14 18.89 -0.59
N GLU A 49 -14.41 18.75 -0.24
CA GLU A 49 -15.32 17.70 -0.73
C GLU A 49 -14.69 16.30 -0.70
N PRO A 50 -14.53 15.69 0.47
CA PRO A 50 -13.76 14.46 0.64
C PRO A 50 -14.33 13.21 -0.04
N GLY A 51 -15.57 13.21 -0.50
CA GLY A 51 -16.19 12.11 -1.24
C GLY A 51 -16.46 10.83 -0.44
N GLY A 52 -16.16 10.81 0.88
CA GLY A 52 -16.44 9.67 1.76
C GLY A 52 -15.72 9.75 3.10
N ARG A 53 -16.24 9.00 4.09
CA ARG A 53 -15.79 9.05 5.50
C ARG A 53 -14.31 8.74 5.70
N GLU A 54 -13.78 7.71 5.03
CA GLU A 54 -12.36 7.33 5.19
C GLU A 54 -11.44 8.42 4.58
N ARG A 55 -11.86 9.03 3.48
CA ARG A 55 -11.14 10.16 2.91
C ARG A 55 -11.18 11.37 3.84
N ALA A 56 -12.37 11.71 4.37
CA ALA A 56 -12.53 12.80 5.33
C ALA A 56 -11.62 12.63 6.55
N LYS A 57 -11.56 11.42 7.12
CA LYS A 57 -10.67 11.09 8.23
C LYS A 57 -9.20 11.39 7.93
N ASN A 58 -8.73 10.99 6.75
CA ASN A 58 -7.34 11.20 6.34
C ASN A 58 -7.03 12.70 6.11
N LEU A 59 -7.99 13.45 5.57
CA LEU A 59 -7.86 14.88 5.36
C LEU A 59 -7.91 15.66 6.68
N LEU A 60 -8.82 15.30 7.59
CA LEU A 60 -8.90 15.90 8.93
C LEU A 60 -7.60 15.72 9.70
N TRP A 61 -7.05 14.52 9.66
CA TRP A 61 -5.78 14.25 10.31
C TRP A 61 -4.63 15.08 9.71
N ALA A 62 -4.57 15.19 8.38
CA ALA A 62 -3.54 15.96 7.70
C ALA A 62 -3.66 17.48 8.01
N ALA A 63 -4.88 18.03 7.91
CA ALA A 63 -5.14 19.44 8.20
C ALA A 63 -4.90 19.77 9.69
N GLY A 64 -5.32 18.87 10.60
CA GLY A 64 -5.10 19.04 12.04
C GLY A 64 -3.63 19.07 12.42
N LYS A 65 -2.81 18.14 11.86
CA LYS A 65 -1.36 18.11 12.11
C LYS A 65 -0.62 19.31 11.50
N LEU A 66 -1.04 19.79 10.34
CA LEU A 66 -0.50 21.02 9.77
C LEU A 66 -0.85 22.24 10.64
N ALA A 67 -2.11 22.33 11.09
CA ALA A 67 -2.56 23.44 11.93
C ALA A 67 -1.85 23.45 13.30
N ASP A 68 -1.71 22.28 13.94
CA ASP A 68 -0.95 22.13 15.18
C ASP A 68 0.50 22.64 15.01
N TYR A 69 1.17 22.24 13.93
CA TYR A 69 2.51 22.72 13.61
C TYR A 69 2.56 24.24 13.35
N GLY A 70 1.62 24.78 12.57
CA GLY A 70 1.61 26.19 12.19
C GLY A 70 1.28 27.11 13.38
N ILE A 71 0.26 26.74 14.16
CA ILE A 71 -0.12 27.47 15.39
C ILE A 71 1.03 27.44 16.40
N GLY A 72 1.71 26.30 16.54
CA GLY A 72 2.91 26.20 17.38
C GLY A 72 4.08 27.08 16.93
N LEU A 73 4.08 27.55 15.68
CA LEU A 73 5.01 28.56 15.16
C LEU A 73 4.47 29.99 15.25
N GLY A 74 3.30 30.19 15.86
CA GLY A 74 2.66 31.52 15.95
C GLY A 74 1.97 31.98 14.66
N LEU A 75 1.71 31.06 13.70
CA LEU A 75 1.01 31.39 12.47
C LEU A 75 -0.50 31.49 12.71
N GLU A 76 -1.13 32.44 12.03
CA GLU A 76 -2.58 32.60 12.08
C GLU A 76 -3.31 31.39 11.49
N ALA A 77 -4.37 30.93 12.17
CA ALA A 77 -5.14 29.75 11.78
C ALA A 77 -6.16 30.05 10.66
N VAL A 78 -5.70 30.67 9.56
CA VAL A 78 -6.49 30.93 8.34
C VAL A 78 -6.01 30.08 7.17
N PRO A 79 -6.90 29.72 6.21
CA PRO A 79 -6.56 28.84 5.12
C PRO A 79 -5.36 29.34 4.28
N GLU A 80 -5.31 30.63 3.99
CA GLU A 80 -4.28 31.26 3.15
C GLU A 80 -2.88 31.15 3.77
N VAL A 81 -2.77 31.12 5.09
CA VAL A 81 -1.51 31.03 5.84
C VAL A 81 -1.13 29.56 6.06
N LEU A 82 -2.04 28.76 6.65
CA LEU A 82 -1.72 27.38 7.01
C LEU A 82 -1.66 26.45 5.79
N LEU A 83 -2.57 26.60 4.82
CA LEU A 83 -2.56 25.81 3.60
C LEU A 83 -1.63 26.39 2.53
N HIS A 84 -0.91 27.46 2.80
CA HIS A 84 0.08 27.98 1.86
C HIS A 84 1.10 26.89 1.50
N PRO A 85 1.45 26.71 0.21
CA PRO A 85 2.38 25.66 -0.22
C PRO A 85 3.70 25.63 0.56
N SER A 86 4.28 26.79 0.87
CA SER A 86 5.52 26.88 1.65
C SER A 86 5.36 26.41 3.09
N THR A 87 4.22 26.74 3.74
CA THR A 87 3.90 26.28 5.10
C THR A 87 3.73 24.76 5.12
N ALA A 88 2.96 24.21 4.18
CA ALA A 88 2.76 22.78 4.03
C ALA A 88 4.08 22.04 3.75
N GLU A 89 4.92 22.55 2.84
CA GLU A 89 6.21 21.93 2.54
C GLU A 89 7.20 22.04 3.71
N ARG A 90 7.22 23.16 4.43
CA ARG A 90 8.02 23.31 5.66
C ARG A 90 7.59 22.29 6.71
N PHE A 91 6.28 22.14 6.95
CA PHE A 91 5.75 21.11 7.84
C PHE A 91 6.22 19.71 7.42
N ILE A 92 6.05 19.34 6.15
CA ILE A 92 6.44 18.03 5.65
C ILE A 92 7.93 17.74 5.85
N ARG A 93 8.80 18.75 5.70
CA ARG A 93 10.25 18.59 5.86
C ARG A 93 10.69 18.56 7.33
N CYS A 94 10.14 19.44 8.14
CA CYS A 94 10.64 19.73 9.49
C CYS A 94 9.90 18.98 10.60
N ALA A 95 8.66 18.48 10.39
CA ALA A 95 7.93 17.79 11.45
C ALA A 95 8.68 16.52 11.93
N PRO A 96 8.94 16.41 13.25
CA PRO A 96 9.65 15.27 13.81
C PRO A 96 8.82 13.99 13.77
N GLY A 97 9.46 12.82 13.81
CA GLY A 97 8.81 11.53 13.96
C GLY A 97 8.03 11.02 12.74
N LEU A 98 8.03 11.74 11.60
CA LEU A 98 7.34 11.31 10.38
C LEU A 98 8.24 10.42 9.52
N SER A 99 7.75 9.19 9.22
CA SER A 99 8.37 8.33 8.22
C SER A 99 8.21 8.90 6.80
N GLY A 100 9.05 8.50 5.85
CA GLY A 100 8.95 8.92 4.45
C GLY A 100 7.59 8.60 3.82
N VAL A 101 6.96 7.49 4.20
CA VAL A 101 5.60 7.13 3.76
C VAL A 101 4.57 8.10 4.33
N ALA A 102 4.66 8.42 5.62
CA ALA A 102 3.76 9.39 6.27
C ALA A 102 3.89 10.77 5.63
N ARG A 103 5.12 11.24 5.35
CA ARG A 103 5.36 12.52 4.66
C ARG A 103 4.71 12.59 3.29
N ARG A 104 4.80 11.52 2.48
CA ARG A 104 4.14 11.48 1.17
C ARG A 104 2.62 11.52 1.28
N THR A 105 2.05 10.74 2.20
CA THR A 105 0.60 10.73 2.43
C THR A 105 0.09 12.10 2.88
N LEU A 106 0.76 12.72 3.84
CA LEU A 106 0.43 14.05 4.30
C LEU A 106 0.52 15.07 3.18
N ARG A 107 1.61 15.09 2.41
CA ARG A 107 1.79 15.98 1.28
C ARG A 107 0.67 15.85 0.26
N THR A 108 0.28 14.62 -0.11
CA THR A 108 -0.82 14.38 -1.03
C THR A 108 -2.15 14.91 -0.50
N ASN A 109 -2.43 14.68 0.79
CA ASN A 109 -3.66 15.13 1.41
C ASN A 109 -3.70 16.65 1.55
N LEU A 110 -2.61 17.28 1.99
CA LEU A 110 -2.54 18.74 2.14
C LEU A 110 -2.66 19.46 0.80
N ARG A 111 -2.03 18.95 -0.25
CA ARG A 111 -2.19 19.50 -1.61
C ARG A 111 -3.59 19.30 -2.16
N PHE A 112 -4.24 18.19 -1.82
CA PHE A 112 -5.63 17.97 -2.17
C PHE A 112 -6.55 19.01 -1.53
N ILE A 113 -6.35 19.31 -0.23
CA ILE A 113 -7.11 20.35 0.46
C ILE A 113 -6.78 21.72 -0.11
N GLY A 114 -5.49 22.06 -0.20
CA GLY A 114 -5.04 23.39 -0.62
C GLY A 114 -5.50 23.77 -2.03
N ARG A 115 -5.43 22.83 -2.99
CA ARG A 115 -5.93 23.08 -4.36
C ARG A 115 -7.42 23.35 -4.44
N ARG A 116 -8.20 22.92 -3.45
CA ARG A 116 -9.65 23.15 -3.42
C ARG A 116 -10.03 24.36 -2.60
N VAL A 117 -9.35 24.60 -1.49
CA VAL A 117 -9.66 25.66 -0.55
C VAL A 117 -8.99 26.97 -0.94
N VAL A 118 -7.72 26.91 -1.36
CA VAL A 118 -6.92 28.09 -1.77
C VAL A 118 -6.21 27.84 -3.11
N PRO A 119 -6.96 27.59 -4.20
CA PRO A 119 -6.40 27.13 -5.48
C PRO A 119 -5.37 28.09 -6.10
N HIS A 120 -5.51 29.38 -5.86
CA HIS A 120 -4.63 30.44 -6.36
C HIS A 120 -3.20 30.38 -5.79
N LEU A 121 -3.00 29.66 -4.68
CA LEU A 121 -1.69 29.55 -4.03
C LEU A 121 -0.90 28.30 -4.42
N TYR A 122 -1.47 27.38 -5.23
CA TYR A 122 -0.83 26.07 -5.49
C TYR A 122 -0.10 26.03 -6.84
N PRO A 123 1.24 26.14 -6.84
CA PRO A 123 2.05 25.96 -8.03
C PRO A 123 2.08 24.47 -8.47
N ALA A 124 2.72 24.21 -9.61
CA ALA A 124 2.97 22.86 -10.09
C ALA A 124 3.71 21.99 -9.05
N ASP A 125 3.47 20.68 -9.12
CA ASP A 125 4.03 19.72 -8.17
C ASP A 125 5.55 19.61 -8.31
N VAL A 126 6.27 19.80 -7.19
CA VAL A 126 7.68 19.42 -7.08
C VAL A 126 7.73 18.00 -6.51
N PRO A 127 8.22 16.99 -7.26
CA PRO A 127 8.23 15.62 -6.79
C PRO A 127 9.15 15.43 -5.58
N LEU A 128 8.68 14.70 -4.56
CA LEU A 128 9.54 14.20 -3.49
C LEU A 128 10.45 13.10 -4.01
N PRO A 129 11.68 12.99 -3.52
CA PRO A 129 12.52 11.83 -3.78
C PRO A 129 11.76 10.55 -3.44
N ARG A 130 11.80 9.58 -4.34
CA ARG A 130 11.19 8.26 -4.09
C ARG A 130 12.03 7.51 -3.07
N GLU A 131 11.39 6.80 -2.16
CA GLU A 131 12.07 5.78 -1.37
C GLU A 131 12.55 4.68 -2.33
N ARG A 132 13.78 4.22 -2.12
CA ARG A 132 14.30 3.07 -2.84
C ARG A 132 13.38 1.86 -2.62
N ALA A 133 13.29 0.99 -3.62
CA ALA A 133 12.61 -0.29 -3.47
C ALA A 133 13.19 -1.05 -2.27
N LYS A 134 12.35 -1.68 -1.47
CA LYS A 134 12.80 -2.45 -0.32
C LYS A 134 13.66 -3.62 -0.79
N LYS A 135 14.83 -3.79 -0.18
CA LYS A 135 15.74 -4.90 -0.49
C LYS A 135 15.02 -6.24 -0.28
N PRO A 136 15.07 -7.16 -1.25
CA PRO A 136 14.53 -8.52 -1.09
C PRO A 136 15.11 -9.23 0.13
N TYR A 137 14.41 -10.20 0.66
CA TYR A 137 14.97 -11.14 1.63
C TYR A 137 15.93 -12.10 0.94
N SER A 138 17.01 -12.47 1.61
CA SER A 138 17.89 -13.55 1.19
C SER A 138 17.19 -14.92 1.33
N PRO A 139 17.66 -15.96 0.63
CA PRO A 139 17.16 -17.33 0.81
C PRO A 139 17.25 -17.81 2.28
N ALA A 140 18.31 -17.44 2.98
CA ALA A 140 18.50 -17.79 4.40
C ALA A 140 17.46 -17.10 5.31
N GLU A 141 17.18 -15.81 5.10
CA GLU A 141 16.14 -15.10 5.84
C GLU A 141 14.75 -15.73 5.61
N ILE A 142 14.42 -16.10 4.37
CA ILE A 142 13.16 -16.79 4.06
C ILE A 142 13.10 -18.16 4.73
N ALA A 143 14.17 -18.96 4.67
CA ALA A 143 14.24 -20.25 5.35
C ALA A 143 14.06 -20.08 6.87
N GLY A 144 14.67 -19.05 7.46
CA GLY A 144 14.50 -18.71 8.87
C GLY A 144 13.06 -18.38 9.23
N PHE A 145 12.36 -17.56 8.44
CA PHE A 145 10.94 -17.25 8.67
C PHE A 145 10.05 -18.50 8.56
N LEU A 146 10.33 -19.40 7.62
CA LEU A 146 9.62 -20.66 7.50
C LEU A 146 9.91 -21.58 8.70
N GLY A 147 11.15 -21.60 9.20
CA GLY A 147 11.51 -22.30 10.44
C GLY A 147 10.77 -21.75 11.66
N LEU A 148 10.68 -20.43 11.81
CA LEU A 148 9.88 -19.80 12.86
C LEU A 148 8.37 -20.11 12.72
N ALA A 149 7.87 -20.22 11.49
CA ALA A 149 6.49 -20.64 11.24
C ALA A 149 6.26 -22.09 11.67
N ASP A 150 7.17 -23.00 11.35
CA ASP A 150 7.09 -24.42 11.74
C ASP A 150 7.22 -24.59 13.27
N ALA A 151 7.94 -23.71 13.97
CA ALA A 151 8.12 -23.71 15.42
C ALA A 151 6.92 -23.12 16.20
N GLN A 152 5.88 -22.62 15.52
CA GLN A 152 4.71 -22.09 16.22
C GLN A 152 3.97 -23.17 17.02
N PRO A 153 3.43 -22.84 18.23
CA PRO A 153 2.94 -23.82 19.19
C PRO A 153 1.73 -24.62 18.71
N THR A 154 0.87 -24.02 17.88
CA THR A 154 -0.36 -24.71 17.40
C THR A 154 -0.32 -24.96 15.90
N ALA A 155 -0.97 -26.01 15.44
CA ALA A 155 -1.11 -26.31 14.01
C ALA A 155 -1.70 -25.12 13.24
N GLU A 156 -2.69 -24.45 13.81
CA GLU A 156 -3.31 -23.26 13.23
C GLU A 156 -2.29 -22.12 13.03
N ARG A 157 -1.49 -21.80 14.07
CA ARG A 157 -0.46 -20.76 13.97
C ARG A 157 0.61 -21.13 12.96
N ARG A 158 1.05 -22.41 12.94
CA ARG A 158 1.99 -22.90 11.94
C ARG A 158 1.50 -22.69 10.53
N MET A 159 0.28 -23.13 10.23
CA MET A 159 -0.31 -23.05 8.89
C MET A 159 -0.53 -21.61 8.45
N ARG A 160 -1.04 -20.75 9.34
CA ARG A 160 -1.26 -19.32 9.04
C ARG A 160 0.05 -18.58 8.82
N ALA A 161 1.07 -18.81 9.65
CA ALA A 161 2.39 -18.16 9.52
C ALA A 161 3.10 -18.62 8.24
N ALA A 162 3.12 -19.92 7.95
CA ALA A 162 3.66 -20.45 6.70
C ALA A 162 2.90 -19.91 5.49
N GLY A 163 1.57 -19.85 5.56
CA GLY A 163 0.72 -19.28 4.52
C GLY A 163 1.06 -17.82 4.22
N LEU A 164 1.26 -16.99 5.24
CA LEU A 164 1.68 -15.58 5.07
C LEU A 164 3.01 -15.47 4.31
N VAL A 165 4.03 -16.24 4.71
CA VAL A 165 5.34 -16.21 4.07
C VAL A 165 5.24 -16.73 2.62
N CYS A 166 4.53 -17.84 2.39
CA CYS A 166 4.37 -18.44 1.06
C CYS A 166 3.57 -17.55 0.11
N LEU A 167 2.49 -16.92 0.57
CA LEU A 167 1.73 -15.96 -0.25
C LEU A 167 2.56 -14.71 -0.59
N GLY A 168 3.35 -14.21 0.35
CA GLY A 168 4.19 -13.03 0.13
C GLY A 168 5.42 -13.32 -0.74
N ALA A 169 6.24 -14.30 -0.37
CA ALA A 169 7.49 -14.62 -1.07
C ALA A 169 7.31 -15.63 -2.21
N GLY A 170 6.26 -16.43 -2.20
CA GLY A 170 5.96 -17.43 -3.23
C GLY A 170 5.04 -16.93 -4.32
N ALA A 171 4.09 -16.03 -4.01
CA ALA A 171 3.12 -15.49 -4.96
C ALA A 171 3.11 -13.95 -5.04
N GLY A 172 3.97 -13.27 -4.31
CA GLY A 172 4.12 -11.81 -4.37
C GLY A 172 2.87 -11.03 -3.99
N LEU A 173 1.99 -11.58 -3.16
CA LEU A 173 0.76 -10.92 -2.75
C LEU A 173 1.04 -9.67 -1.89
N ILE A 174 0.29 -8.60 -2.14
CA ILE A 174 0.35 -7.37 -1.34
C ILE A 174 -0.62 -7.46 -0.15
N ARG A 175 -0.51 -6.50 0.77
CA ARG A 175 -1.34 -6.45 1.99
C ARG A 175 -2.85 -6.64 1.72
N GLY A 176 -3.41 -6.02 0.68
CA GLY A 176 -4.80 -6.19 0.30
C GLY A 176 -5.12 -7.63 -0.13
N ASP A 177 -4.30 -8.16 -1.04
CA ASP A 177 -4.45 -9.53 -1.55
C ASP A 177 -4.28 -10.58 -0.44
N LEU A 178 -3.28 -10.37 0.47
CA LEU A 178 -3.02 -11.25 1.62
C LEU A 178 -4.21 -11.32 2.59
N ARG A 179 -4.93 -10.20 2.72
CA ARG A 179 -6.10 -10.12 3.59
C ARG A 179 -7.27 -10.95 3.07
N ASP A 180 -7.42 -11.02 1.74
CA ASP A 180 -8.59 -11.59 1.10
C ASP A 180 -8.36 -13.05 0.64
N ALA A 181 -7.10 -13.52 0.63
CA ALA A 181 -6.71 -14.85 0.16
C ALA A 181 -7.30 -15.98 1.02
N ARG A 182 -8.07 -16.87 0.39
CA ARG A 182 -8.71 -18.04 1.02
C ARG A 182 -8.01 -19.33 0.58
N GLY A 183 -8.18 -20.41 1.33
CA GLY A 183 -7.63 -21.72 0.94
C GLY A 183 -8.13 -22.16 -0.44
N ILE A 184 -9.41 -21.97 -0.75
CA ILE A 184 -10.02 -22.31 -2.04
C ILE A 184 -9.47 -21.48 -3.23
N ASP A 185 -8.74 -20.42 -2.98
CA ASP A 185 -8.12 -19.60 -4.03
C ASP A 185 -6.78 -20.17 -4.50
N VAL A 186 -6.24 -21.17 -3.80
CA VAL A 186 -5.00 -21.88 -4.14
C VAL A 186 -5.34 -23.20 -4.81
N ALA A 187 -4.86 -23.37 -6.02
CA ALA A 187 -5.16 -24.57 -6.81
C ALA A 187 -3.92 -25.11 -7.51
N CYS A 188 -3.86 -26.45 -7.64
CA CYS A 188 -2.94 -27.10 -8.59
C CYS A 188 -3.50 -26.94 -9.99
N ARG A 189 -2.64 -26.52 -10.92
CA ARG A 189 -2.93 -26.50 -12.35
C ARG A 189 -1.82 -27.22 -13.10
N SER A 190 -2.02 -27.51 -14.38
CA SER A 190 -1.01 -28.19 -15.21
C SER A 190 0.35 -27.49 -15.10
N GLY A 191 1.29 -28.14 -14.41
CA GLY A 191 2.65 -27.66 -14.23
C GLY A 191 2.95 -26.87 -12.95
N GLY A 192 1.98 -26.63 -12.03
CA GLY A 192 2.31 -25.93 -10.80
C GLY A 192 1.13 -25.51 -9.93
N VAL A 193 1.41 -24.64 -8.97
CA VAL A 193 0.42 -24.07 -8.07
C VAL A 193 0.15 -22.63 -8.45
N VAL A 194 -1.11 -22.22 -8.39
CA VAL A 194 -1.55 -20.86 -8.66
C VAL A 194 -2.40 -20.32 -7.51
N VAL A 195 -2.39 -19.00 -7.34
CA VAL A 195 -3.29 -18.29 -6.43
C VAL A 195 -4.20 -17.36 -7.25
N THR A 196 -5.50 -17.49 -7.05
CA THR A 196 -6.50 -16.58 -7.63
C THR A 196 -6.69 -15.37 -6.70
N VAL A 197 -6.32 -14.20 -7.16
CA VAL A 197 -6.51 -12.92 -6.45
C VAL A 197 -7.84 -12.31 -6.90
N ARG A 198 -8.73 -12.03 -5.94
CA ARG A 198 -10.11 -11.54 -6.21
C ARG A 198 -10.31 -10.05 -5.95
N GLY A 199 -9.37 -9.38 -5.27
CA GLY A 199 -9.50 -7.98 -4.84
C GLY A 199 -9.55 -6.96 -5.98
N ALA A 200 -9.10 -5.74 -5.72
CA ALA A 200 -9.15 -4.61 -6.65
C ALA A 200 -8.42 -4.84 -8.00
N ARG A 201 -7.57 -5.86 -8.08
CA ARG A 201 -6.85 -6.26 -9.31
C ARG A 201 -6.93 -7.78 -9.47
N PRO A 202 -8.06 -8.30 -9.96
CA PRO A 202 -8.26 -9.74 -10.14
C PRO A 202 -7.21 -10.30 -11.11
N ARG A 203 -6.58 -11.41 -10.71
CA ARG A 203 -5.57 -12.07 -11.51
C ARG A 203 -5.25 -13.46 -10.97
N THR A 204 -4.65 -14.29 -11.79
CA THR A 204 -4.05 -15.55 -11.37
C THR A 204 -2.55 -15.39 -11.29
N VAL A 205 -1.98 -15.77 -10.15
CA VAL A 205 -0.54 -15.62 -9.87
C VAL A 205 0.09 -17.01 -9.75
N PRO A 206 1.09 -17.35 -10.57
CA PRO A 206 1.87 -18.58 -10.39
C PRO A 206 2.73 -18.47 -9.14
N VAL A 207 2.81 -19.57 -8.40
CA VAL A 207 3.59 -19.67 -7.16
C VAL A 207 4.96 -20.27 -7.51
N LEU A 208 6.02 -19.73 -6.91
CA LEU A 208 7.36 -20.31 -7.03
C LEU A 208 7.39 -21.72 -6.43
N ASP A 209 7.97 -22.68 -7.15
CA ASP A 209 7.95 -24.11 -6.87
C ASP A 209 8.31 -24.48 -5.43
N ARG A 210 9.37 -23.91 -4.88
CA ARG A 210 9.83 -24.15 -3.49
C ARG A 210 8.79 -23.86 -2.40
N TYR A 211 7.69 -23.17 -2.71
CA TYR A 211 6.61 -22.86 -1.76
C TYR A 211 5.36 -23.72 -1.96
N HIS A 212 5.28 -24.55 -3.03
CA HIS A 212 4.09 -25.33 -3.38
C HIS A 212 3.59 -26.17 -2.21
N GLY A 213 4.43 -27.03 -1.65
CA GLY A 213 4.03 -27.97 -0.60
C GLY A 213 3.46 -27.26 0.65
N ARG A 214 4.16 -26.22 1.14
CA ARG A 214 3.72 -25.47 2.33
C ARG A 214 2.46 -24.66 2.06
N LEU A 215 2.36 -24.03 0.91
CA LEU A 215 1.18 -23.23 0.55
C LEU A 215 -0.05 -24.12 0.38
N LEU A 216 0.07 -25.27 -0.27
CA LEU A 216 -1.02 -26.25 -0.40
C LEU A 216 -1.47 -26.79 0.96
N ALA A 217 -0.53 -27.05 1.88
CA ALA A 217 -0.86 -27.47 3.23
C ALA A 217 -1.65 -26.38 3.99
N ALA A 218 -1.18 -25.12 3.92
CA ALA A 218 -1.87 -23.99 4.53
C ALA A 218 -3.25 -23.74 3.90
N ALA A 219 -3.36 -23.89 2.58
CA ALA A 219 -4.61 -23.74 1.84
C ALA A 219 -5.63 -24.83 2.20
N ARG A 220 -5.22 -26.10 2.27
CA ARG A 220 -6.10 -27.20 2.72
C ARG A 220 -6.58 -26.99 4.15
N PHE A 221 -5.69 -26.56 5.03
CA PHE A 221 -6.04 -26.24 6.41
C PHE A 221 -7.08 -25.11 6.51
N ALA A 222 -6.92 -24.07 5.71
CA ALA A 222 -7.83 -22.92 5.69
C ALA A 222 -9.19 -23.23 5.03
N GLY A 223 -9.23 -24.09 4.00
CA GLY A 223 -10.46 -24.40 3.27
C GLY A 223 -11.12 -23.16 2.69
N THR A 224 -12.34 -22.86 3.11
CA THR A 224 -13.08 -21.64 2.72
C THR A 224 -12.70 -20.39 3.54
N ALA A 225 -11.98 -20.58 4.66
CA ALA A 225 -11.52 -19.47 5.49
C ALA A 225 -10.28 -18.77 4.90
N LEU A 226 -9.90 -17.65 5.51
CA LEU A 226 -8.72 -16.88 5.13
C LEU A 226 -7.43 -17.61 5.53
N ILE A 227 -6.47 -17.72 4.65
CA ILE A 227 -5.17 -18.38 4.92
C ILE A 227 -4.43 -17.69 6.07
N CYS A 228 -4.44 -16.36 6.12
CA CYS A 228 -3.83 -15.59 7.21
C CYS A 228 -4.71 -15.56 8.49
N GLY A 229 -5.83 -16.23 8.48
CA GLY A 229 -6.71 -16.43 9.63
C GLY A 229 -7.87 -15.44 9.73
N GLY A 230 -8.92 -15.91 10.44
CA GLY A 230 -10.18 -15.21 10.55
C GLY A 230 -11.14 -15.50 9.41
N ALA A 231 -12.40 -15.07 9.58
CA ALA A 231 -13.44 -15.18 8.56
C ALA A 231 -13.75 -13.85 7.88
N ASP A 232 -13.45 -12.73 8.55
CA ASP A 232 -13.74 -11.37 8.10
C ASP A 232 -12.52 -10.69 7.46
N PRO A 233 -12.52 -10.47 6.14
CA PRO A 233 -11.46 -9.74 5.45
C PRO A 233 -11.47 -8.23 5.78
N GLY A 234 -12.56 -7.70 6.32
CA GLY A 234 -12.68 -6.31 6.77
C GLY A 234 -11.84 -6.00 8.01
N ARG A 235 -11.43 -7.02 8.79
CA ARG A 235 -10.59 -6.84 9.96
C ARG A 235 -9.25 -6.20 9.60
N ARG A 236 -8.96 -5.04 10.19
CA ARG A 236 -7.66 -4.38 10.04
C ARG A 236 -6.55 -5.23 10.67
N ASN A 237 -5.39 -5.26 10.03
CA ASN A 237 -4.16 -5.86 10.57
C ASN A 237 -4.19 -7.39 10.78
N LEU A 238 -4.83 -8.16 9.90
CA LEU A 238 -4.81 -9.63 9.95
C LEU A 238 -3.38 -10.21 9.99
N ALA A 239 -2.45 -9.59 9.28
CA ALA A 239 -1.06 -10.04 9.24
C ALA A 239 -0.24 -9.67 10.49
N SER A 240 -0.64 -8.64 11.26
CA SER A 240 0.19 -8.14 12.38
C SER A 240 0.46 -9.18 13.45
N PRO A 241 -0.50 -10.01 13.93
CA PRO A 241 -0.22 -11.05 14.90
C PRO A 241 0.76 -12.11 14.36
N LEU A 242 0.66 -12.44 13.06
CA LEU A 242 1.57 -13.40 12.42
C LEU A 242 2.96 -12.82 12.26
N ILE A 243 3.07 -11.53 11.90
CA ILE A 243 4.35 -10.83 11.82
C ILE A 243 5.04 -10.81 13.18
N THR A 244 4.29 -10.54 14.26
CA THR A 244 4.82 -10.58 15.62
C THR A 244 5.25 -12.00 16.02
N ALA A 245 4.49 -13.02 15.63
CA ALA A 245 4.83 -14.41 15.89
C ALA A 245 6.07 -14.91 15.13
N LEU A 246 6.44 -14.24 14.05
CA LEU A 246 7.62 -14.50 13.25
C LEU A 246 8.80 -13.56 13.59
N ASP A 247 8.70 -12.82 14.68
CA ASP A 247 9.78 -11.95 15.18
C ASP A 247 10.71 -12.75 16.11
N GLY A 248 11.99 -12.80 15.80
CA GLY A 248 12.97 -13.54 16.60
C GLY A 248 14.03 -14.24 15.75
N GLY A 249 14.85 -15.08 16.40
CA GLY A 249 15.89 -15.87 15.74
C GLY A 249 17.01 -15.06 15.08
N GLY A 250 17.22 -13.78 15.48
CA GLY A 250 18.19 -12.91 14.83
C GLY A 250 17.78 -12.41 13.44
N LEU A 251 16.56 -12.72 13.00
CA LEU A 251 16.04 -12.25 11.71
C LEU A 251 15.55 -10.79 11.80
N PRO A 252 15.63 -10.04 10.71
CA PRO A 252 14.99 -8.73 10.65
C PRO A 252 13.48 -8.89 10.78
N ARG A 253 12.80 -7.91 11.39
CA ARG A 253 11.34 -7.94 11.48
C ARG A 253 10.71 -8.17 10.13
N LEU A 254 9.77 -9.13 10.04
CA LEU A 254 9.11 -9.49 8.81
C LEU A 254 8.29 -8.32 8.23
N ASP A 255 8.52 -8.02 6.97
CA ASP A 255 7.83 -6.99 6.18
C ASP A 255 7.22 -7.60 4.93
N THR A 256 5.91 -7.55 4.81
CA THR A 256 5.18 -8.10 3.67
C THR A 256 5.57 -7.45 2.34
N SER A 257 6.02 -6.20 2.35
CA SER A 257 6.52 -5.53 1.14
C SER A 257 7.87 -6.08 0.71
N ARG A 258 8.73 -6.51 1.66
CA ARG A 258 9.99 -7.20 1.36
C ARG A 258 9.75 -8.63 0.86
N LEU A 259 8.75 -9.35 1.41
CA LEU A 259 8.34 -10.65 0.87
C LEU A 259 7.96 -10.53 -0.61
N ARG A 260 7.13 -9.52 -0.95
CA ARG A 260 6.79 -9.24 -2.33
C ARG A 260 8.01 -8.86 -3.18
N ALA A 261 8.92 -8.03 -2.67
CA ALA A 261 10.16 -7.68 -3.36
C ALA A 261 11.00 -8.92 -3.68
N THR A 262 11.03 -9.90 -2.77
CA THR A 262 11.69 -11.21 -2.96
C THR A 262 11.07 -11.98 -4.13
N TRP A 263 9.74 -12.07 -4.21
CA TRP A 263 9.05 -12.70 -5.33
C TRP A 263 9.30 -11.97 -6.64
N LEU A 264 9.17 -10.63 -6.64
CA LEU A 264 9.41 -9.81 -7.84
C LEU A 264 10.83 -10.01 -8.39
N ALA A 265 11.84 -10.00 -7.52
CA ALA A 265 13.23 -10.25 -7.91
C ALA A 265 13.43 -11.68 -8.47
N GLY A 266 12.80 -12.68 -7.85
CA GLY A 266 12.88 -14.07 -8.30
C GLY A 266 12.16 -14.34 -9.62
N CYS A 267 11.12 -13.57 -9.97
CA CYS A 267 10.32 -13.80 -11.18
C CYS A 267 10.72 -12.92 -12.37
N ALA A 268 11.34 -11.78 -12.13
CA ALA A 268 11.62 -10.79 -13.19
C ALA A 268 12.51 -11.32 -14.31
N GLY A 269 13.44 -12.22 -14.00
CA GLY A 269 14.32 -12.84 -14.99
C GLY A 269 13.75 -14.12 -15.63
N GLN A 270 12.62 -14.64 -15.14
CA GLN A 270 12.04 -15.91 -15.59
C GLN A 270 10.78 -15.74 -16.43
N LEU A 271 10.03 -14.68 -16.17
CA LEU A 271 8.79 -14.38 -16.88
C LEU A 271 9.03 -13.28 -17.90
N GLY A 272 8.48 -13.42 -19.10
CA GLY A 272 8.43 -12.33 -20.06
C GLY A 272 7.68 -11.12 -19.47
N LEU A 273 8.06 -9.91 -19.89
CA LEU A 273 7.61 -8.64 -19.29
C LEU A 273 6.08 -8.54 -19.12
N ALA A 274 5.31 -8.92 -20.14
CA ALA A 274 3.86 -8.87 -20.10
C ALA A 274 3.27 -9.81 -19.03
N THR A 275 3.75 -11.07 -18.98
CA THR A 275 3.34 -12.07 -17.99
C THR A 275 3.73 -11.65 -16.58
N PHE A 276 4.94 -11.11 -16.41
CA PHE A 276 5.43 -10.59 -15.14
C PHE A 276 4.57 -9.42 -14.64
N MET A 277 4.28 -8.43 -15.47
CA MET A 277 3.43 -7.29 -15.10
C MET A 277 2.01 -7.73 -14.74
N HIS A 278 1.42 -8.67 -15.51
CA HIS A 278 0.10 -9.21 -15.22
C HIS A 278 0.09 -9.94 -13.87
N ALA A 279 0.98 -10.90 -13.66
CA ALA A 279 1.07 -11.66 -12.39
C ALA A 279 1.36 -10.75 -11.19
N ALA A 280 2.22 -9.75 -11.37
CA ALA A 280 2.53 -8.76 -10.34
C ALA A 280 1.39 -7.75 -10.10
N GLY A 281 0.38 -7.66 -10.97
CA GLY A 281 -0.67 -6.65 -10.90
C GLY A 281 -0.12 -5.23 -11.05
N ILE A 282 0.92 -5.07 -11.89
CA ILE A 282 1.55 -3.78 -12.20
C ILE A 282 0.93 -3.24 -13.49
N SER A 283 0.24 -2.11 -13.40
CA SER A 283 -0.39 -1.44 -14.54
C SER A 283 0.39 -0.22 -15.06
N CYS A 284 1.47 0.17 -14.38
CA CYS A 284 2.25 1.35 -14.71
C CYS A 284 3.75 1.03 -14.74
N SER A 285 4.41 1.41 -15.82
CA SER A 285 5.86 1.19 -16.04
C SER A 285 6.76 1.97 -15.08
N GLN A 286 6.28 3.04 -14.47
CA GLN A 286 7.09 3.87 -13.56
C GLN A 286 7.66 3.10 -12.35
N ARG A 287 7.00 2.03 -11.90
CA ARG A 287 7.51 1.16 -10.82
C ARG A 287 8.49 0.10 -11.29
N LEU A 288 8.55 -0.14 -12.59
CA LEU A 288 9.45 -1.14 -13.16
C LEU A 288 10.92 -0.69 -13.07
N GLY A 289 11.19 0.60 -13.28
CA GLY A 289 12.54 1.14 -13.17
C GLY A 289 13.15 0.96 -11.78
N ASP A 290 12.37 1.23 -10.73
CA ASP A 290 12.82 1.04 -9.34
C ASP A 290 13.11 -0.44 -9.01
N LEU A 291 12.39 -1.35 -9.68
CA LEU A 291 12.56 -2.79 -9.51
C LEU A 291 13.78 -3.30 -10.26
N ILE A 292 13.94 -2.90 -11.51
CA ILE A 292 15.04 -3.30 -12.40
C ILE A 292 16.37 -2.77 -11.87
N ALA A 293 16.40 -1.55 -11.31
CA ALA A 293 17.61 -0.98 -10.73
C ALA A 293 18.18 -1.77 -9.53
N GLY A 294 17.38 -2.67 -8.94
CA GLY A 294 17.80 -3.56 -7.86
C GLY A 294 18.15 -4.98 -8.30
N LEU A 295 18.04 -5.29 -9.60
CA LEU A 295 18.41 -6.59 -10.16
C LEU A 295 19.80 -6.52 -10.77
N GLU A 296 20.58 -7.60 -10.59
CA GLU A 296 21.85 -7.74 -11.30
C GLU A 296 21.56 -7.98 -12.79
N PRO A 297 22.19 -7.20 -13.69
CA PRO A 297 22.07 -7.45 -15.12
C PRO A 297 22.65 -8.82 -15.48
N ALA A 298 22.05 -9.47 -16.45
CA ALA A 298 22.65 -10.67 -17.02
C ALA A 298 24.02 -10.33 -17.60
N GLY A 299 25.04 -11.13 -17.32
CA GLY A 299 26.34 -10.99 -17.95
C GLY A 299 26.22 -11.10 -19.48
N GLU A 300 27.17 -10.47 -20.21
CA GLU A 300 27.16 -10.42 -21.67
C GLU A 300 27.00 -11.79 -22.34
N GLU A 301 27.73 -12.80 -21.88
CA GLU A 301 27.60 -14.18 -22.40
C GLU A 301 26.21 -14.79 -22.18
N GLN A 302 25.58 -14.48 -21.04
CA GLN A 302 24.23 -14.96 -20.74
C GLN A 302 23.21 -14.22 -21.61
N ALA A 303 23.37 -12.92 -21.82
CA ALA A 303 22.50 -12.13 -22.70
C ALA A 303 22.59 -12.63 -24.16
N VAL A 304 23.80 -12.91 -24.66
CA VAL A 304 24.03 -13.45 -26.00
C VAL A 304 23.36 -14.83 -26.13
N ARG A 305 23.51 -15.73 -25.14
CA ARG A 305 22.84 -17.05 -25.14
C ARG A 305 21.31 -16.94 -25.15
N LEU A 306 20.76 -16.05 -24.33
CA LEU A 306 19.31 -15.83 -24.27
C LEU A 306 18.73 -15.30 -25.58
N LEU A 307 19.42 -14.35 -26.22
CA LEU A 307 18.99 -13.74 -27.48
C LEU A 307 19.35 -14.63 -28.70
N GLY A 308 20.49 -15.30 -28.68
CA GLY A 308 20.92 -16.18 -29.77
C GLY A 308 20.03 -17.41 -29.96
N GLY A 309 19.28 -17.82 -28.96
CA GLY A 309 18.29 -18.93 -29.03
C GLY A 309 16.87 -18.52 -29.37
N ALA A 310 16.57 -17.20 -29.32
CA ALA A 310 15.19 -16.70 -29.40
C ALA A 310 14.62 -16.68 -30.85
N TRP A 311 15.43 -16.97 -31.87
CA TRP A 311 15.04 -16.90 -33.28
C TRP A 311 15.12 -18.24 -33.99
N ARG A 312 15.10 -19.35 -33.27
CA ARG A 312 15.00 -20.71 -33.87
C ARG A 312 13.62 -21.31 -33.71
#